data_7f354060d2d1093b1d3d0b740ec53f95
#
_entry.id   7f354060d2d1093b1d3d0b740ec53f95
#
_cell.length_a   1.000
_cell.length_b   1.000
_cell.length_c   1.000
_cell.angle_alpha   90.00
_cell.angle_beta   90.00
_cell.angle_gamma   90.00
#
_symmetry.space_group_name_H-M   'P 1'
#
loop_
_entity.id
_entity.type
_entity.pdbx_description
1 polymer ?
#
loop_
_entity_poly.entity_id
_entity_poly.type
_entity_poly.pdbx_seq_one_letter_code
_entity_poly.pdbx_strand_id
1 'polypeptide(L)'
;MGVHAFIVPIRDFNTHQPLPGVEIHDCGHKIGLNGVDNGALKFHSVRIPRDNLLNRFGDVSRDGKYTTNLPSINKRFAAMLGELVGGRVGLAYSSVSVLKVAVTIATRYSLLRQQFGPPKQPEVSILDYQSQQHKLMPMLASTYAFHFATQHLVEIYSEMKKTHDEELVGDVHALSAGLKAYVTSYTAKSLSICRESCGGHGYAAVNRFGSLRNDHDIFQTFEGDNTVLLQQVANKSNSITHFA
;
A
#
# COMPACT_ATOMS: atom_id res chain seq x y z
N MET A 1 28.69 -3.88 9.53
CA MET A 1 28.30 -4.43 8.22
C MET A 1 26.89 -3.96 7.80
N GLY A 2 25.94 -3.81 8.70
CA GLY A 2 24.58 -3.37 8.40
C GLY A 2 23.66 -4.51 7.94
N VAL A 3 22.50 -4.17 7.37
CA VAL A 3 21.47 -5.12 6.91
C VAL A 3 21.89 -5.75 5.58
N HIS A 4 21.68 -7.06 5.46
CA HIS A 4 21.92 -7.84 4.23
C HIS A 4 20.79 -8.81 4.01
N ALA A 5 20.54 -9.19 2.76
CA ALA A 5 19.53 -10.16 2.39
C ALA A 5 20.17 -11.52 2.10
N PHE A 6 19.48 -12.60 2.53
CA PHE A 6 19.92 -13.97 2.36
C PHE A 6 18.77 -14.82 1.81
N ILE A 7 19.09 -15.81 0.98
CA ILE A 7 18.16 -16.87 0.60
C ILE A 7 18.25 -17.97 1.65
N VAL A 8 17.17 -18.20 2.38
CA VAL A 8 17.11 -19.23 3.41
C VAL A 8 16.04 -20.25 3.02
N PRO A 9 16.40 -21.48 2.66
CA PRO A 9 15.42 -22.55 2.49
C PRO A 9 14.72 -22.82 3.82
N ILE A 10 13.40 -22.82 3.80
CA ILE A 10 12.58 -23.05 5.01
C ILE A 10 11.90 -24.41 5.00
N ARG A 11 11.73 -25.03 3.81
CA ARG A 11 11.10 -26.33 3.63
C ARG A 11 11.93 -27.20 2.68
N ASP A 12 11.85 -28.49 2.87
CA ASP A 12 12.36 -29.48 1.92
C ASP A 12 11.54 -29.45 0.62
N PHE A 13 12.22 -29.48 -0.54
CA PHE A 13 11.57 -29.35 -1.85
C PHE A 13 10.69 -30.54 -2.24
N ASN A 14 10.97 -31.74 -1.69
CA ASN A 14 10.23 -32.95 -2.05
C ASN A 14 9.10 -33.23 -1.06
N THR A 15 9.36 -33.06 0.24
CA THR A 15 8.42 -33.40 1.31
C THR A 15 7.60 -32.23 1.79
N HIS A 16 8.01 -30.99 1.46
CA HIS A 16 7.44 -29.73 1.94
C HIS A 16 7.44 -29.56 3.47
N GLN A 17 8.11 -30.44 4.21
CA GLN A 17 8.25 -30.32 5.65
C GLN A 17 9.25 -29.21 6.03
N PRO A 18 9.07 -28.53 7.17
CA PRO A 18 10.04 -27.56 7.66
C PRO A 18 11.43 -28.20 7.80
N LEU A 19 12.47 -27.43 7.42
CA LEU A 19 13.85 -27.88 7.59
C LEU A 19 14.27 -27.81 9.06
N PRO A 20 15.29 -28.59 9.46
CA PRO A 20 15.78 -28.57 10.84
C PRO A 20 16.14 -27.15 11.31
N GLY A 21 15.67 -26.78 12.50
CA GLY A 21 15.88 -25.47 13.08
C GLY A 21 14.95 -24.36 12.55
N VAL A 22 14.00 -24.67 11.67
CA VAL A 22 12.99 -23.73 11.16
C VAL A 22 11.63 -24.08 11.74
N GLU A 23 11.01 -23.14 12.43
CA GLU A 23 9.62 -23.21 12.87
C GLU A 23 8.78 -22.31 11.97
N ILE A 24 7.64 -22.82 11.53
CA ILE A 24 6.69 -22.10 10.65
C ILE A 24 5.32 -22.19 11.29
N HIS A 25 4.69 -21.02 11.50
CA HIS A 25 3.35 -20.92 12.09
C HIS A 25 2.45 -20.09 11.18
N ASP A 26 1.20 -20.49 11.04
CA ASP A 26 0.16 -19.73 10.39
C ASP A 26 -0.30 -18.57 11.28
N CYS A 27 -0.52 -17.36 10.71
CA CYS A 27 -1.01 -16.20 11.45
C CYS A 27 -2.53 -16.24 11.73
N GLY A 28 -3.24 -17.23 11.20
CA GLY A 28 -4.66 -17.38 11.37
C GLY A 28 -5.50 -16.39 10.56
N HIS A 29 -6.78 -16.32 10.90
CA HIS A 29 -7.74 -15.46 10.21
C HIS A 29 -7.47 -13.98 10.50
N LYS A 30 -7.46 -13.17 9.46
CA LYS A 30 -7.18 -11.72 9.51
C LYS A 30 -8.45 -10.90 9.25
N ILE A 31 -8.39 -9.61 9.45
CA ILE A 31 -9.49 -8.67 9.13
C ILE A 31 -9.88 -8.76 7.65
N GLY A 32 -8.89 -8.82 6.77
CA GLY A 32 -9.06 -8.93 5.33
C GLY A 32 -7.90 -9.63 4.66
N LEU A 33 -7.89 -9.72 3.33
CA LEU A 33 -6.87 -10.38 2.52
C LEU A 33 -6.58 -11.82 2.98
N ASN A 34 -7.62 -12.57 3.36
CA ASN A 34 -7.46 -13.92 3.89
C ASN A 34 -6.97 -14.94 2.85
N GLY A 35 -6.99 -14.59 1.56
CA GLY A 35 -6.33 -15.36 0.51
C GLY A 35 -4.81 -15.20 0.45
N VAL A 36 -4.24 -14.22 1.18
CA VAL A 36 -2.79 -14.08 1.35
C VAL A 36 -2.36 -14.92 2.54
N ASP A 37 -1.42 -15.85 2.29
CA ASP A 37 -0.91 -16.77 3.31
C ASP A 37 0.19 -16.08 4.13
N ASN A 38 -0.18 -15.57 5.30
CA ASN A 38 0.75 -14.93 6.23
C ASN A 38 1.18 -15.92 7.31
N GLY A 39 2.49 -15.97 7.56
CA GLY A 39 3.06 -16.85 8.55
C GLY A 39 4.13 -16.18 9.41
N ALA A 40 4.41 -16.76 10.56
CA ALA A 40 5.54 -16.44 11.41
C ALA A 40 6.66 -17.46 11.20
N LEU A 41 7.89 -16.98 11.11
CA LEU A 41 9.09 -17.80 10.95
C LEU A 41 10.01 -17.59 12.16
N LYS A 42 10.55 -18.70 12.67
CA LYS A 42 11.56 -18.68 13.72
C LYS A 42 12.72 -19.58 13.33
N PHE A 43 13.93 -19.08 13.52
CA PHE A 43 15.16 -19.77 13.15
C PHE A 43 15.99 -20.08 14.39
N HIS A 44 16.40 -21.34 14.58
CA HIS A 44 17.23 -21.82 15.67
C HIS A 44 18.58 -22.27 15.11
N SER A 45 19.56 -21.36 15.15
CA SER A 45 20.93 -21.64 14.70
C SER A 45 21.01 -22.26 13.28
N VAL A 46 20.14 -21.85 12.38
CA VAL A 46 20.11 -22.32 11.00
C VAL A 46 21.36 -21.85 10.27
N ARG A 47 22.11 -22.79 9.68
CA ARG A 47 23.28 -22.51 8.86
C ARG A 47 22.91 -22.63 7.39
N ILE A 48 23.33 -21.64 6.61
CA ILE A 48 23.15 -21.59 5.17
C ILE A 48 24.49 -21.45 4.45
N PRO A 49 24.60 -21.89 3.20
CA PRO A 49 25.80 -21.65 2.39
C PRO A 49 26.08 -20.14 2.27
N ARG A 50 27.38 -19.78 2.26
CA ARG A 50 27.79 -18.39 2.02
C ARG A 50 27.21 -17.81 0.73
N ASP A 51 27.09 -18.61 -0.30
CA ASP A 51 26.60 -18.23 -1.63
C ASP A 51 25.08 -17.90 -1.64
N ASN A 52 24.39 -18.13 -0.52
CA ASN A 52 23.02 -17.67 -0.32
C ASN A 52 22.93 -16.19 0.08
N LEU A 53 24.05 -15.51 0.32
CA LEU A 53 24.07 -14.06 0.46
C LEU A 53 23.72 -13.42 -0.89
N LEU A 54 22.73 -12.52 -0.91
CA LEU A 54 22.45 -11.69 -2.08
C LEU A 54 23.52 -10.59 -2.16
N ASN A 55 24.57 -10.86 -2.92
CA ASN A 55 25.85 -10.15 -2.85
C ASN A 55 26.00 -8.95 -3.81
N ARG A 56 24.90 -8.44 -4.38
CA ARG A 56 24.94 -7.29 -5.31
C ARG A 56 25.67 -6.06 -4.75
N PHE A 57 25.50 -5.78 -3.46
CA PHE A 57 26.02 -4.57 -2.80
C PHE A 57 27.13 -4.85 -1.78
N GLY A 58 27.38 -6.09 -1.46
CA GLY A 58 28.44 -6.49 -0.53
C GLY A 58 28.57 -7.99 -0.47
N ASP A 59 29.79 -8.48 -0.42
CA ASP A 59 30.10 -9.91 -0.47
C ASP A 59 31.05 -10.31 0.67
N VAL A 60 31.09 -11.61 0.97
CA VAL A 60 32.02 -12.21 1.92
C VAL A 60 32.84 -13.27 1.19
N SER A 61 34.16 -13.10 1.18
CA SER A 61 35.09 -14.06 0.60
C SER A 61 35.18 -15.36 1.42
N ARG A 62 35.80 -16.40 0.86
CA ARG A 62 35.95 -17.71 1.53
C ARG A 62 36.73 -17.64 2.84
N ASP A 63 37.68 -16.70 2.98
CA ASP A 63 38.43 -16.41 4.17
C ASP A 63 37.72 -15.51 5.19
N GLY A 64 36.43 -15.18 4.92
CA GLY A 64 35.57 -14.40 5.83
C GLY A 64 35.72 -12.89 5.73
N LYS A 65 36.47 -12.36 4.75
CA LYS A 65 36.64 -10.93 4.55
C LYS A 65 35.44 -10.32 3.84
N TYR A 66 34.80 -9.33 4.47
CA TYR A 66 33.71 -8.57 3.89
C TYR A 66 34.22 -7.46 2.96
N THR A 67 33.64 -7.35 1.78
CA THR A 67 33.90 -6.30 0.79
C THR A 67 32.62 -5.67 0.30
N THR A 68 32.65 -4.40 -0.08
CA THR A 68 31.47 -3.69 -0.60
C THR A 68 31.90 -2.52 -1.49
N ASN A 69 31.13 -2.25 -2.54
CA ASN A 69 31.24 -1.08 -3.39
C ASN A 69 30.47 0.14 -2.84
N LEU A 70 29.66 -0.03 -1.78
CA LEU A 70 28.92 1.04 -1.10
C LEU A 70 29.44 1.19 0.34
N PRO A 71 30.48 2.00 0.61
CA PRO A 71 31.08 2.12 1.95
C PRO A 71 30.11 2.58 3.04
N SER A 72 29.16 3.47 2.70
CA SER A 72 28.19 3.97 3.67
C SER A 72 27.10 2.92 3.96
N ILE A 73 26.92 2.63 5.27
CA ILE A 73 25.85 1.73 5.74
C ILE A 73 24.47 2.25 5.32
N ASN A 74 24.26 3.57 5.40
CA ASN A 74 22.97 4.18 5.02
C ASN A 74 22.71 4.07 3.52
N LYS A 75 23.73 4.26 2.67
CA LYS A 75 23.58 4.08 1.22
C LYS A 75 23.26 2.63 0.85
N ARG A 76 23.90 1.65 1.51
CA ARG A 76 23.57 0.22 1.32
C ARG A 76 22.14 -0.09 1.75
N PHE A 77 21.73 0.41 2.92
CA PHE A 77 20.37 0.24 3.41
C PHE A 77 19.34 0.83 2.44
N ALA A 78 19.55 2.05 1.98
CA ALA A 78 18.69 2.70 0.99
C ALA A 78 18.63 1.93 -0.34
N ALA A 79 19.76 1.43 -0.84
CA ALA A 79 19.82 0.64 -2.06
C ALA A 79 19.05 -0.69 -1.94
N MET A 80 19.13 -1.35 -0.78
CA MET A 80 18.39 -2.59 -0.52
C MET A 80 16.88 -2.36 -0.35
N LEU A 81 16.47 -1.23 0.23
CA LEU A 81 15.07 -0.87 0.41
C LEU A 81 14.44 -0.20 -0.82
N GLY A 82 15.22 0.14 -1.83
CA GLY A 82 14.73 0.79 -3.04
C GLY A 82 13.59 0.04 -3.75
N GLU A 83 13.58 -1.29 -3.63
CA GLU A 83 12.50 -2.13 -4.19
C GLU A 83 11.16 -1.95 -3.44
N LEU A 84 11.17 -1.54 -2.18
CA LEU A 84 9.94 -1.25 -1.42
C LEU A 84 9.16 -0.04 -1.97
N VAL A 85 9.82 0.84 -2.72
CA VAL A 85 9.16 1.95 -3.41
C VAL A 85 8.09 1.45 -4.38
N GLY A 86 8.37 0.35 -5.09
CA GLY A 86 7.40 -0.28 -5.99
C GLY A 86 6.13 -0.74 -5.30
N GLY A 87 6.25 -1.30 -4.09
CA GLY A 87 5.10 -1.66 -3.26
C GLY A 87 4.23 -0.46 -2.92
N ARG A 88 4.83 0.67 -2.50
CA ARG A 88 4.11 1.92 -2.19
C ARG A 88 3.37 2.48 -3.41
N VAL A 89 4.01 2.47 -4.59
CA VAL A 89 3.41 2.88 -5.86
C VAL A 89 2.18 2.01 -6.17
N GLY A 90 2.33 0.68 -6.05
CA GLY A 90 1.25 -0.28 -6.26
C GLY A 90 0.08 -0.07 -5.31
N LEU A 91 0.34 0.19 -4.02
CA LEU A 91 -0.71 0.42 -3.02
C LEU A 91 -1.47 1.73 -3.24
N ALA A 92 -0.77 2.82 -3.60
CA ALA A 92 -1.42 4.07 -3.95
C ALA A 92 -2.37 3.88 -5.13
N TYR A 93 -1.93 3.23 -6.20
CA TYR A 93 -2.72 2.94 -7.39
C TYR A 93 -3.91 2.01 -7.10
N SER A 94 -3.68 0.94 -6.32
CA SER A 94 -4.74 -0.02 -5.93
C SER A 94 -5.80 0.63 -5.06
N SER A 95 -5.42 1.53 -4.15
CA SER A 95 -6.38 2.28 -3.32
C SER A 95 -7.31 3.15 -4.14
N VAL A 96 -6.82 3.78 -5.22
CA VAL A 96 -7.68 4.54 -6.15
C VAL A 96 -8.67 3.61 -6.83
N SER A 97 -8.27 2.40 -7.19
CA SER A 97 -9.16 1.42 -7.81
C SER A 97 -10.29 1.00 -6.86
N VAL A 98 -9.97 0.78 -5.59
CA VAL A 98 -10.97 0.51 -4.53
C VAL A 98 -11.92 1.69 -4.36
N LEU A 99 -11.39 2.91 -4.32
CA LEU A 99 -12.19 4.15 -4.20
C LEU A 99 -13.15 4.31 -5.40
N LYS A 100 -12.69 4.07 -6.63
CA LYS A 100 -13.53 4.08 -7.84
C LYS A 100 -14.74 3.15 -7.71
N VAL A 101 -14.52 1.93 -7.24
CA VAL A 101 -15.60 0.95 -7.04
C VAL A 101 -16.59 1.46 -6.00
N ALA A 102 -16.12 1.90 -4.84
CA ALA A 102 -16.98 2.37 -3.76
C ALA A 102 -17.83 3.60 -4.15
N VAL A 103 -17.20 4.61 -4.75
CA VAL A 103 -17.89 5.83 -5.21
C VAL A 103 -18.90 5.51 -6.32
N THR A 104 -18.56 4.60 -7.23
CA THR A 104 -19.48 4.16 -8.29
C THR A 104 -20.72 3.49 -7.72
N ILE A 105 -20.54 2.57 -6.75
CA ILE A 105 -21.68 1.89 -6.10
C ILE A 105 -22.55 2.91 -5.38
N ALA A 106 -21.97 3.76 -4.55
CA ALA A 106 -22.72 4.74 -3.76
C ALA A 106 -23.45 5.77 -4.63
N THR A 107 -22.81 6.26 -5.69
CA THR A 107 -23.41 7.23 -6.61
C THR A 107 -24.55 6.61 -7.41
N ARG A 108 -24.36 5.42 -7.98
CA ARG A 108 -25.42 4.72 -8.72
C ARG A 108 -26.61 4.35 -7.84
N TYR A 109 -26.34 3.88 -6.62
CA TYR A 109 -27.41 3.64 -5.66
C TYR A 109 -28.18 4.92 -5.35
N SER A 110 -27.48 6.04 -5.13
CA SER A 110 -28.09 7.33 -4.80
C SER A 110 -28.93 7.91 -5.95
N LEU A 111 -28.62 7.59 -7.19
CA LEU A 111 -29.43 7.96 -8.36
C LEU A 111 -30.73 7.16 -8.45
N LEU A 112 -30.70 5.88 -8.06
CA LEU A 112 -31.84 4.98 -8.21
C LEU A 112 -32.73 4.96 -6.97
N ARG A 113 -32.19 5.10 -5.77
CA ARG A 113 -32.96 5.10 -4.54
C ARG A 113 -33.74 6.39 -4.39
N GLN A 114 -35.02 6.28 -4.22
CA GLN A 114 -35.90 7.38 -3.87
C GLN A 114 -36.27 7.31 -2.41
N GLN A 115 -36.36 8.45 -1.75
CA GLN A 115 -36.80 8.57 -0.35
C GLN A 115 -37.22 10.01 -0.04
N PHE A 116 -38.34 10.15 0.64
CA PHE A 116 -38.95 11.42 0.97
C PHE A 116 -39.30 12.25 -0.30
N GLY A 117 -39.78 13.44 -0.13
CA GLY A 117 -40.19 14.35 -1.18
C GLY A 117 -41.20 15.37 -0.67
N PRO A 118 -41.70 16.27 -1.54
CA PRO A 118 -42.75 17.20 -1.17
C PRO A 118 -44.06 16.46 -0.79
N PRO A 119 -44.87 16.99 0.12
CA PRO A 119 -46.11 16.37 0.52
C PRO A 119 -47.01 16.02 -0.67
N LYS A 120 -47.54 14.80 -0.68
CA LYS A 120 -48.44 14.29 -1.74
C LYS A 120 -47.82 14.19 -3.15
N GLN A 121 -46.51 14.20 -3.25
CA GLN A 121 -45.78 13.97 -4.51
C GLN A 121 -44.96 12.67 -4.40
N PRO A 122 -44.50 12.10 -5.53
CA PRO A 122 -43.60 10.98 -5.55
C PRO A 122 -42.30 11.30 -4.78
N GLU A 123 -41.66 10.26 -4.20
CA GLU A 123 -40.36 10.38 -3.59
C GLU A 123 -39.29 10.81 -4.62
N VAL A 124 -38.28 11.52 -4.16
CA VAL A 124 -37.17 12.01 -5.01
C VAL A 124 -35.91 11.17 -4.82
N SER A 125 -35.06 11.17 -5.84
CA SER A 125 -33.74 10.53 -5.77
C SER A 125 -32.94 11.07 -4.56
N ILE A 126 -32.32 10.18 -3.78
CA ILE A 126 -31.53 10.63 -2.63
C ILE A 126 -30.31 11.44 -3.06
N LEU A 127 -29.86 11.34 -4.31
CA LEU A 127 -28.78 12.17 -4.84
C LEU A 127 -29.18 13.65 -4.98
N ASP A 128 -30.49 13.96 -5.07
CA ASP A 128 -30.97 15.33 -5.17
C ASP A 128 -30.83 16.11 -3.85
N TYR A 129 -30.59 15.40 -2.73
CA TYR A 129 -30.34 16.04 -1.44
C TYR A 129 -28.92 16.58 -1.35
N GLN A 130 -28.77 17.84 -0.93
CA GLN A 130 -27.49 18.48 -0.74
C GLN A 130 -26.56 17.69 0.21
N SER A 131 -27.11 17.12 1.27
CA SER A 131 -26.35 16.29 2.23
C SER A 131 -25.70 15.08 1.56
N GLN A 132 -26.35 14.46 0.58
CA GLN A 132 -25.82 13.33 -0.18
C GLN A 132 -24.78 13.81 -1.19
N GLN A 133 -25.03 14.92 -1.88
CA GLN A 133 -24.09 15.53 -2.80
C GLN A 133 -22.81 15.97 -2.10
N HIS A 134 -22.90 16.60 -0.94
CA HIS A 134 -21.73 17.00 -0.13
C HIS A 134 -20.84 15.83 0.30
N LYS A 135 -21.40 14.63 0.45
CA LYS A 135 -20.61 13.43 0.73
C LYS A 135 -19.95 12.87 -0.55
N LEU A 136 -20.72 12.71 -1.63
CA LEU A 136 -20.29 11.95 -2.79
C LEU A 136 -19.52 12.76 -3.84
N MET A 137 -19.91 14.03 -4.11
CA MET A 137 -19.28 14.82 -5.17
C MET A 137 -17.82 15.13 -4.90
N PRO A 138 -17.40 15.55 -3.66
CA PRO A 138 -16.00 15.72 -3.37
C PRO A 138 -15.18 14.43 -3.49
N MET A 139 -15.76 13.27 -3.11
CA MET A 139 -15.08 11.98 -3.28
C MET A 139 -14.92 11.60 -4.75
N LEU A 140 -15.93 11.90 -5.58
CA LEU A 140 -15.84 11.68 -7.02
C LEU A 140 -14.71 12.53 -7.62
N ALA A 141 -14.67 13.83 -7.30
CA ALA A 141 -13.62 14.72 -7.76
C ALA A 141 -12.21 14.26 -7.30
N SER A 142 -12.08 13.90 -6.01
CA SER A 142 -10.84 13.36 -5.46
C SER A 142 -10.42 12.05 -6.14
N THR A 143 -11.37 11.20 -6.53
CA THR A 143 -11.07 9.96 -7.25
C THR A 143 -10.40 10.22 -8.60
N TYR A 144 -10.86 11.23 -9.34
CA TYR A 144 -10.22 11.66 -10.59
C TYR A 144 -8.82 12.25 -10.33
N ALA A 145 -8.70 13.15 -9.36
CA ALA A 145 -7.41 13.75 -9.02
C ALA A 145 -6.37 12.69 -8.61
N PHE A 146 -6.75 11.75 -7.75
CA PHE A 146 -5.86 10.65 -7.35
C PHE A 146 -5.53 9.69 -8.49
N HIS A 147 -6.47 9.48 -9.41
CA HIS A 147 -6.19 8.66 -10.58
C HIS A 147 -5.03 9.24 -11.39
N PHE A 148 -5.10 10.52 -11.74
CA PHE A 148 -4.04 11.16 -12.52
C PHE A 148 -2.73 11.26 -11.73
N ALA A 149 -2.80 11.58 -10.43
CA ALA A 149 -1.62 11.65 -9.59
C ALA A 149 -0.91 10.29 -9.46
N THR A 150 -1.66 9.20 -9.25
CA THR A 150 -1.08 7.86 -9.14
C THR A 150 -0.63 7.31 -10.48
N GLN A 151 -1.27 7.66 -11.58
CA GLN A 151 -0.82 7.32 -12.92
C GLN A 151 0.53 7.99 -13.23
N HIS A 152 0.65 9.27 -12.96
CA HIS A 152 1.92 9.99 -13.09
C HIS A 152 3.02 9.38 -12.21
N LEU A 153 2.69 8.98 -10.96
CA LEU A 153 3.64 8.29 -10.09
C LEU A 153 4.13 6.97 -10.72
N VAL A 154 3.26 6.19 -11.37
CA VAL A 154 3.65 4.96 -12.07
C VAL A 154 4.59 5.25 -13.24
N GLU A 155 4.33 6.33 -13.99
CA GLU A 155 5.15 6.76 -15.13
C GLU A 155 6.57 7.14 -14.69
N ILE A 156 6.70 8.03 -13.69
CA ILE A 156 8.02 8.46 -13.18
C ILE A 156 8.77 7.32 -12.46
N TYR A 157 8.06 6.41 -11.78
CA TYR A 157 8.66 5.21 -11.21
C TYR A 157 9.24 4.30 -12.31
N SER A 158 8.50 4.13 -13.41
CA SER A 158 8.94 3.32 -14.54
C SER A 158 10.17 3.94 -15.24
N GLU A 159 10.22 5.25 -15.34
CA GLU A 159 11.37 5.98 -15.86
C GLU A 159 12.59 5.87 -14.94
N MET A 160 12.41 6.07 -13.63
CA MET A 160 13.46 5.88 -12.61
C MET A 160 14.11 4.48 -12.71
N LYS A 161 13.29 3.43 -12.92
CA LYS A 161 13.81 2.05 -13.07
C LYS A 161 14.64 1.86 -14.34
N LYS A 162 14.41 2.66 -15.37
CA LYS A 162 15.16 2.60 -16.64
C LYS A 162 16.44 3.42 -16.60
N THR A 163 16.37 4.64 -16.06
CA THR A 163 17.46 5.62 -16.14
C THR A 163 18.42 5.53 -14.95
N HIS A 164 17.99 5.04 -13.80
CA HIS A 164 18.72 5.06 -12.53
C HIS A 164 19.18 6.47 -12.10
N ASP A 165 18.46 7.51 -12.52
CA ASP A 165 18.73 8.90 -12.17
C ASP A 165 18.56 9.12 -10.67
N GLU A 166 19.63 9.61 -10.00
CA GLU A 166 19.63 9.81 -8.53
C GLU A 166 18.65 10.89 -8.07
N GLU A 167 18.41 11.94 -8.87
CA GLU A 167 17.45 13.00 -8.55
C GLU A 167 16.03 12.45 -8.60
N LEU A 168 15.71 11.73 -9.66
CA LEU A 168 14.41 11.09 -9.84
C LEU A 168 14.13 10.04 -8.76
N VAL A 169 15.14 9.30 -8.31
CA VAL A 169 15.02 8.37 -7.16
C VAL A 169 14.51 9.08 -5.92
N GLY A 170 15.08 10.24 -5.62
CA GLY A 170 14.68 11.04 -4.46
C GLY A 170 13.23 11.51 -4.53
N ASP A 171 12.78 11.95 -5.71
CA ASP A 171 11.44 12.47 -5.93
C ASP A 171 10.38 11.38 -5.90
N VAL A 172 10.63 10.28 -6.59
CA VAL A 172 9.75 9.10 -6.57
C VAL A 172 9.60 8.55 -5.15
N HIS A 173 10.69 8.53 -4.36
CA HIS A 173 10.64 8.08 -2.97
C HIS A 173 9.72 8.95 -2.11
N ALA A 174 9.81 10.27 -2.21
CA ALA A 174 8.96 11.19 -1.44
C ALA A 174 7.51 11.16 -1.94
N LEU A 175 7.30 11.21 -3.26
CA LEU A 175 5.98 11.22 -3.86
C LEU A 175 5.23 9.91 -3.59
N SER A 176 5.91 8.76 -3.72
CA SER A 176 5.30 7.46 -3.40
C SER A 176 4.92 7.33 -1.93
N ALA A 177 5.76 7.81 -1.01
CA ALA A 177 5.45 7.84 0.42
C ALA A 177 4.24 8.73 0.73
N GLY A 178 4.20 9.94 0.18
CA GLY A 178 3.10 10.89 0.39
C GLY A 178 1.78 10.43 -0.20
N LEU A 179 1.79 9.99 -1.46
CA LEU A 179 0.59 9.50 -2.14
C LEU A 179 0.07 8.22 -1.50
N LYS A 180 0.94 7.25 -1.16
CA LYS A 180 0.52 6.04 -0.46
C LYS A 180 -0.16 6.39 0.85
N ALA A 181 0.45 7.22 1.70
CA ALA A 181 -0.10 7.58 3.00
C ALA A 181 -1.44 8.33 2.88
N TYR A 182 -1.50 9.32 1.98
CA TYR A 182 -2.68 10.14 1.83
C TYR A 182 -3.85 9.38 1.18
N VAL A 183 -3.60 8.72 0.05
CA VAL A 183 -4.65 8.04 -0.73
C VAL A 183 -5.22 6.84 0.03
N THR A 184 -4.38 6.04 0.72
CA THR A 184 -4.89 4.91 1.50
C THR A 184 -5.75 5.38 2.67
N SER A 185 -5.34 6.43 3.41
CA SER A 185 -6.14 7.00 4.50
C SER A 185 -7.45 7.61 4.01
N TYR A 186 -7.40 8.33 2.89
CA TYR A 186 -8.60 8.92 2.28
C TYR A 186 -9.58 7.84 1.85
N THR A 187 -9.11 6.80 1.17
CA THR A 187 -9.94 5.69 0.68
C THR A 187 -10.58 4.92 1.84
N ALA A 188 -9.83 4.64 2.92
CA ALA A 188 -10.36 3.95 4.09
C ALA A 188 -11.55 4.70 4.72
N LYS A 189 -11.46 6.02 4.86
CA LYS A 189 -12.55 6.88 5.34
C LYS A 189 -13.71 6.92 4.35
N SER A 190 -13.43 7.05 3.06
CA SER A 190 -14.42 7.12 2.00
C SER A 190 -15.27 5.85 1.87
N LEU A 191 -14.68 4.67 2.09
CA LEU A 191 -15.40 3.41 2.10
C LEU A 191 -16.54 3.38 3.14
N SER A 192 -16.30 3.92 4.33
CA SER A 192 -17.32 4.05 5.38
C SER A 192 -18.44 5.02 4.95
N ILE A 193 -18.08 6.18 4.40
CA ILE A 193 -19.04 7.19 3.93
C ILE A 193 -19.88 6.64 2.78
N CYS A 194 -19.27 5.94 1.81
CA CYS A 194 -19.98 5.31 0.70
C CYS A 194 -20.98 4.25 1.20
N ARG A 195 -20.54 3.40 2.15
CA ARG A 195 -21.44 2.41 2.76
C ARG A 195 -22.64 3.07 3.44
N GLU A 196 -22.40 4.12 4.23
CA GLU A 196 -23.45 4.87 4.91
C GLU A 196 -24.39 5.56 3.96
N SER A 197 -23.89 6.09 2.84
CA SER A 197 -24.66 6.73 1.79
C SER A 197 -25.65 5.79 1.08
N CYS A 198 -25.47 4.46 1.22
CA CYS A 198 -26.40 3.45 0.74
C CYS A 198 -27.44 3.01 1.80
N GLY A 199 -27.50 3.68 2.97
CA GLY A 199 -28.45 3.35 4.03
C GLY A 199 -28.33 1.89 4.50
N GLY A 200 -29.47 1.25 4.79
CA GLY A 200 -29.53 -0.16 5.20
C GLY A 200 -29.01 -1.13 4.13
N HIS A 201 -29.17 -0.84 2.88
CA HIS A 201 -28.60 -1.65 1.79
C HIS A 201 -27.07 -1.68 1.81
N GLY A 202 -26.41 -0.61 2.25
CA GLY A 202 -24.96 -0.57 2.41
C GLY A 202 -24.41 -1.59 3.42
N TYR A 203 -25.25 -2.12 4.30
CA TYR A 203 -24.89 -3.14 5.29
C TYR A 203 -25.00 -4.57 4.75
N ALA A 204 -25.72 -4.78 3.65
CA ALA A 204 -25.84 -6.08 3.03
C ALA A 204 -24.52 -6.54 2.39
N ALA A 205 -24.11 -7.78 2.64
CA ALA A 205 -22.84 -8.33 2.13
C ALA A 205 -22.74 -8.31 0.59
N VAL A 206 -23.87 -8.40 -0.11
CA VAL A 206 -23.95 -8.38 -1.58
C VAL A 206 -23.39 -7.09 -2.18
N ASN A 207 -23.41 -5.97 -1.46
CA ASN A 207 -22.82 -4.70 -1.89
C ASN A 207 -21.30 -4.68 -1.85
N ARG A 208 -20.68 -5.66 -1.19
CA ARG A 208 -19.24 -5.83 -1.08
C ARG A 208 -18.49 -4.74 -0.31
N PHE A 209 -19.18 -3.75 0.28
CA PHE A 209 -18.50 -2.73 1.11
C PHE A 209 -17.74 -3.34 2.29
N GLY A 210 -18.29 -4.40 2.91
CA GLY A 210 -17.62 -5.11 4.00
C GLY A 210 -16.27 -5.69 3.55
N SER A 211 -16.25 -6.46 2.46
CA SER A 211 -15.02 -7.04 1.92
C SER A 211 -14.04 -5.96 1.44
N LEU A 212 -14.51 -4.94 0.72
CA LEU A 212 -13.65 -3.83 0.28
C LEU A 212 -12.98 -3.10 1.45
N ARG A 213 -13.72 -2.84 2.53
CA ARG A 213 -13.17 -2.21 3.73
C ARG A 213 -12.14 -3.10 4.42
N ASN A 214 -12.47 -4.36 4.63
CA ASN A 214 -11.61 -5.30 5.32
C ASN A 214 -10.31 -5.54 4.56
N ASP A 215 -10.40 -5.73 3.24
CA ASP A 215 -9.21 -5.98 2.40
C ASP A 215 -8.34 -4.73 2.24
N HIS A 216 -8.95 -3.53 2.26
CA HIS A 216 -8.21 -2.28 2.14
C HIS A 216 -7.59 -1.80 3.45
N ASP A 217 -8.09 -2.20 4.61
CA ASP A 217 -7.71 -1.64 5.90
C ASP A 217 -6.19 -1.68 6.15
N ILE A 218 -5.56 -2.81 5.84
CA ILE A 218 -4.11 -3.01 6.02
C ILE A 218 -3.25 -2.09 5.14
N PHE A 219 -3.80 -1.50 4.07
CA PHE A 219 -3.06 -0.61 3.17
C PHE A 219 -2.53 0.64 3.89
N GLN A 220 -3.13 1.00 5.02
CA GLN A 220 -2.66 2.11 5.85
C GLN A 220 -1.39 1.77 6.64
N THR A 221 -1.08 0.50 6.81
CA THR A 221 -0.02 0.01 7.71
C THR A 221 1.15 -0.62 6.96
N PHE A 222 0.89 -1.60 6.10
CA PHE A 222 1.99 -2.30 5.42
C PHE A 222 2.65 -1.45 4.32
N GLU A 223 3.83 -1.85 3.84
CA GLU A 223 4.71 -1.06 2.96
C GLU A 223 5.12 0.30 3.56
N GLY A 224 4.99 0.42 4.86
CA GLY A 224 5.27 1.59 5.69
C GLY A 224 4.02 2.20 6.30
N ASP A 225 4.00 2.30 7.62
CA ASP A 225 2.94 2.97 8.35
C ASP A 225 2.78 4.42 7.86
N ASN A 226 1.53 4.85 7.68
CA ASN A 226 1.23 6.16 7.08
C ASN A 226 1.80 7.33 7.89
N THR A 227 1.85 7.24 9.23
CA THR A 227 2.43 8.29 10.08
C THR A 227 3.92 8.41 9.82
N VAL A 228 4.62 7.28 9.74
CA VAL A 228 6.06 7.24 9.45
C VAL A 228 6.35 7.77 8.04
N LEU A 229 5.54 7.42 7.05
CA LEU A 229 5.71 7.91 5.68
C LEU A 229 5.53 9.42 5.59
N LEU A 230 4.54 9.99 6.28
CA LEU A 230 4.33 11.44 6.32
C LEU A 230 5.50 12.17 6.99
N GLN A 231 6.12 11.59 8.03
CA GLN A 231 7.34 12.14 8.63
C GLN A 231 8.52 12.15 7.62
N GLN A 232 8.65 11.09 6.80
CA GLN A 232 9.68 11.05 5.76
C GLN A 232 9.48 12.16 4.71
N VAL A 233 8.23 12.41 4.30
CA VAL A 233 7.88 13.49 3.37
C VAL A 233 8.20 14.86 3.97
N ALA A 234 7.80 15.10 5.23
CA ALA A 234 8.07 16.35 5.92
C ALA A 234 9.57 16.64 6.04
N ASN A 235 10.38 15.65 6.36
CA ASN A 235 11.83 15.79 6.44
C ASN A 235 12.46 16.18 5.10
N LYS A 236 11.99 15.61 3.97
CA LYS A 236 12.48 16.00 2.65
C LYS A 236 12.05 17.43 2.29
N SER A 237 10.81 17.83 2.57
CA SER A 237 10.33 19.19 2.33
C SER A 237 11.15 20.23 3.10
N ASN A 238 11.46 19.96 4.37
CA ASN A 238 12.29 20.84 5.19
C ASN A 238 13.73 20.97 4.66
N SER A 239 14.31 19.92 4.08
CA SER A 239 15.63 19.99 3.46
C SER A 239 15.66 20.87 2.21
N ILE A 240 14.55 20.97 1.47
CA ILE A 240 14.42 21.82 0.29
C ILE A 240 14.27 23.29 0.70
N THR A 241 13.52 23.59 1.76
CA THR A 241 13.29 24.97 2.23
C THR A 241 14.50 25.60 2.91
N HIS A 242 15.50 24.84 3.34
CA HIS A 242 16.75 25.37 3.88
C HIS A 242 17.77 25.81 2.81
N PHE A 243 17.50 25.57 1.52
CA PHE A 243 18.33 26.00 0.39
C PHE A 243 17.70 27.12 -0.45
N ALA A 244 16.55 27.65 -0.05
CA ALA A 244 15.89 28.81 -0.65
C ALA A 244 15.97 30.03 0.30
#